data_7c79c4057cf356f3ba3b05553daf94ca
#
_entry.id   7c79c4057cf356f3ba3b05553daf94ca
#
_cell.length_a   1.000
_cell.length_b   1.000
_cell.length_c   1.000
_cell.angle_alpha   90.00
_cell.angle_beta   90.00
_cell.angle_gamma   90.00
#
_symmetry.space_group_name_H-M   'P 1'
#
loop_
_entity.id
_entity.type
_entity.pdbx_description
1 polymer ?
#
loop_
_entity_poly.entity_id
_entity_poly.type
_entity_poly.pdbx_seq_one_letter_code
_entity_poly.pdbx_strand_id
1 'polypeptide(L)'
;VVLAKQITDSFHELAETEGINFTVESLNEPLLLWIDVEKISSAIRNLLSNAFKYTSPNGKVIFKMNRIEIDGYSFCSIIISDTGKGIPEELRGRIFESFITGENTPLFSNKVGIGLRIVKNTMDLHHGTVNLDSTLGKGSTFTLLIPEGNAHFAEDRYEIVGTPEMEEYALPLP
;
A
#
# COMPACT_ATOMS: atom_id res chain seq x y z
N VAL A 1 9.31 3.78 8.21
CA VAL A 1 8.92 5.16 8.54
C VAL A 1 9.48 6.14 7.52
N VAL A 2 10.80 6.20 7.30
CA VAL A 2 11.43 7.14 6.34
C VAL A 2 10.86 7.00 4.93
N LEU A 3 10.77 5.78 4.41
CA LEU A 3 10.21 5.49 3.09
C LEU A 3 8.76 5.98 2.94
N ALA A 4 7.92 5.68 3.93
CA ALA A 4 6.53 6.12 3.92
C ALA A 4 6.42 7.65 3.83
N LYS A 5 7.22 8.37 4.63
CA LYS A 5 7.28 9.82 4.60
C LYS A 5 7.68 10.36 3.23
N GLN A 6 8.77 9.84 2.64
CA GLN A 6 9.23 10.27 1.30
C GLN A 6 8.15 10.08 0.23
N ILE A 7 7.39 8.97 0.30
CA ILE A 7 6.32 8.72 -0.65
C ILE A 7 5.16 9.70 -0.41
N THR A 8 4.69 9.83 0.83
CA THR A 8 3.53 10.67 1.16
C THR A 8 3.81 12.16 0.93
N ASP A 9 5.02 12.63 1.19
CA ASP A 9 5.42 14.02 0.93
C ASP A 9 5.21 14.41 -0.55
N SER A 10 5.44 13.47 -1.48
CA SER A 10 5.20 13.71 -2.92
C SER A 10 3.72 13.85 -3.32
N PHE A 11 2.77 13.54 -2.43
CA PHE A 11 1.33 13.66 -2.70
C PHE A 11 0.69 14.90 -2.05
N HIS A 12 1.39 15.65 -1.20
CA HIS A 12 0.82 16.85 -0.58
C HIS A 12 0.49 17.94 -1.60
N GLU A 13 1.40 18.22 -2.55
CA GLU A 13 1.17 19.20 -3.61
C GLU A 13 -0.02 18.80 -4.50
N LEU A 14 -0.14 17.49 -4.81
CA LEU A 14 -1.27 16.96 -5.56
C LEU A 14 -2.58 17.15 -4.78
N ALA A 15 -2.56 16.90 -3.47
CA ALA A 15 -3.72 17.08 -2.59
C ALA A 15 -4.23 18.52 -2.61
N GLU A 16 -3.31 19.49 -2.50
CA GLU A 16 -3.65 20.92 -2.59
C GLU A 16 -4.23 21.28 -3.95
N THR A 17 -3.59 20.81 -5.02
CA THR A 17 -4.03 21.09 -6.40
C THR A 17 -5.42 20.53 -6.70
N GLU A 18 -5.69 19.30 -6.26
CA GLU A 18 -6.98 18.63 -6.48
C GLU A 18 -8.04 18.98 -5.42
N GLY A 19 -7.68 19.79 -4.42
CA GLY A 19 -8.58 20.18 -3.33
C GLY A 19 -9.04 18.99 -2.46
N ILE A 20 -8.14 18.01 -2.25
CA ILE A 20 -8.41 16.78 -1.48
C ILE A 20 -7.78 16.91 -0.10
N ASN A 21 -8.53 16.53 0.94
CA ASN A 21 -7.99 16.49 2.31
C ASN A 21 -7.15 15.23 2.49
N PHE A 22 -5.81 15.40 2.44
CA PHE A 22 -4.85 14.30 2.62
C PHE A 22 -4.32 14.26 4.04
N THR A 23 -4.48 13.12 4.71
CA THR A 23 -3.99 12.90 6.08
C THR A 23 -3.00 11.75 6.11
N VAL A 24 -1.88 11.96 6.79
CA VAL A 24 -0.83 10.95 6.97
C VAL A 24 -0.69 10.64 8.46
N GLU A 25 -0.93 9.40 8.84
CA GLU A 25 -0.72 8.86 10.17
C GLU A 25 0.35 7.77 10.08
N SER A 26 1.51 8.01 10.65
CA SER A 26 2.59 7.02 10.63
C SER A 26 3.06 6.68 12.04
N LEU A 27 3.66 5.49 12.18
CA LEU A 27 4.32 5.08 13.41
C LEU A 27 5.45 6.04 13.76
N ASN A 28 5.61 6.33 15.05
CA ASN A 28 6.76 7.04 15.61
C ASN A 28 7.91 6.09 15.95
N GLU A 29 7.67 4.77 15.94
CA GLU A 29 8.64 3.75 16.28
C GLU A 29 9.28 3.16 15.02
N PRO A 30 10.59 2.81 15.06
CA PRO A 30 11.25 2.13 13.97
C PRO A 30 10.63 0.75 13.74
N LEU A 31 10.46 0.37 12.49
CA LEU A 31 9.94 -0.91 12.06
C LEU A 31 10.95 -1.54 11.11
N LEU A 32 11.42 -2.74 11.45
CA LEU A 32 12.37 -3.47 10.62
C LEU A 32 11.63 -4.41 9.67
N LEU A 33 11.72 -4.11 8.39
CA LEU A 33 11.12 -4.90 7.33
C LEU A 33 12.17 -5.34 6.33
N TRP A 34 12.11 -6.60 5.92
CA TRP A 34 12.86 -7.10 4.77
C TRP A 34 12.02 -6.92 3.52
N ILE A 35 12.32 -5.89 2.75
CA ILE A 35 11.51 -5.49 1.60
C ILE A 35 12.38 -5.07 0.42
N ASP A 36 11.89 -5.34 -0.79
CA ASP A 36 12.33 -4.63 -1.99
C ASP A 36 11.71 -3.22 -1.95
N VAL A 37 12.54 -2.24 -1.62
CA VAL A 37 12.14 -0.84 -1.41
C VAL A 37 11.46 -0.26 -2.65
N GLU A 38 11.94 -0.59 -3.85
CA GLU A 38 11.38 -0.06 -5.11
C GLU A 38 10.00 -0.65 -5.38
N LYS A 39 9.82 -1.96 -5.19
CA LYS A 39 8.55 -2.63 -5.39
C LYS A 39 7.49 -2.17 -4.39
N ILE A 40 7.85 -2.09 -3.10
CA ILE A 40 6.94 -1.60 -2.07
C ILE A 40 6.58 -0.12 -2.33
N SER A 41 7.55 0.72 -2.69
CA SER A 41 7.29 2.11 -3.07
C SER A 41 6.33 2.21 -4.25
N SER A 42 6.53 1.37 -5.28
CA SER A 42 5.65 1.31 -6.45
C SER A 42 4.24 0.89 -6.08
N ALA A 43 4.08 -0.12 -5.20
CA ALA A 43 2.78 -0.57 -4.74
C ALA A 43 2.02 0.53 -3.98
N ILE A 44 2.69 1.22 -3.04
CA ILE A 44 2.10 2.33 -2.28
C ILE A 44 1.71 3.48 -3.21
N ARG A 45 2.59 3.88 -4.14
CA ARG A 45 2.29 4.93 -5.12
C ARG A 45 1.10 4.59 -6.02
N ASN A 46 0.97 3.32 -6.44
CA ASN A 46 -0.18 2.87 -7.23
C ASN A 46 -1.49 3.01 -6.45
N LEU A 47 -1.51 2.64 -5.17
CA LEU A 47 -2.71 2.79 -4.32
C LEU A 47 -3.03 4.25 -4.04
N LEU A 48 -2.05 5.08 -3.68
CA LEU A 48 -2.25 6.51 -3.47
C LEU A 48 -2.74 7.20 -4.75
N SER A 49 -2.09 6.94 -5.90
CA SER A 49 -2.51 7.49 -7.18
C SER A 49 -3.95 7.12 -7.54
N ASN A 50 -4.39 5.88 -7.23
CA ASN A 50 -5.78 5.48 -7.41
C ASN A 50 -6.70 6.24 -6.44
N ALA A 51 -6.34 6.35 -5.17
CA ALA A 51 -7.13 7.07 -4.17
C ALA A 51 -7.36 8.52 -4.61
N PHE A 52 -6.31 9.24 -5.02
CA PHE A 52 -6.44 10.61 -5.52
C PHE A 52 -7.26 10.69 -6.80
N LYS A 53 -7.01 9.82 -7.77
CA LYS A 53 -7.72 9.78 -9.06
C LYS A 53 -9.22 9.60 -8.93
N TYR A 54 -9.67 8.85 -7.91
CA TYR A 54 -11.08 8.50 -7.76
C TYR A 54 -11.81 9.26 -6.65
N THR A 55 -11.10 10.14 -5.95
CA THR A 55 -11.66 11.04 -4.94
C THR A 55 -11.97 12.39 -5.59
N SER A 56 -13.17 12.91 -5.37
CA SER A 56 -13.57 14.23 -5.84
C SER A 56 -13.00 15.35 -4.95
N PRO A 57 -12.91 16.59 -5.43
CA PRO A 57 -12.57 17.74 -4.59
C PRO A 57 -13.42 17.81 -3.31
N ASN A 58 -12.81 18.23 -2.21
CA ASN A 58 -13.31 18.19 -0.84
C ASN A 58 -13.48 16.78 -0.25
N GLY A 59 -13.12 15.72 -0.97
CA GLY A 59 -13.02 14.37 -0.42
C GLY A 59 -11.79 14.18 0.46
N LYS A 60 -11.64 12.97 0.99
CA LYS A 60 -10.53 12.62 1.89
C LYS A 60 -9.73 11.44 1.35
N VAL A 61 -8.41 11.53 1.51
CA VAL A 61 -7.49 10.41 1.35
C VAL A 61 -6.67 10.29 2.64
N ILE A 62 -6.60 9.10 3.20
CA ILE A 62 -5.87 8.81 4.44
C ILE A 62 -4.81 7.76 4.13
N PHE A 63 -3.57 8.06 4.49
CA PHE A 63 -2.49 7.08 4.58
C PHE A 63 -2.21 6.80 6.05
N LYS A 64 -2.26 5.53 6.45
CA LYS A 64 -1.96 5.13 7.83
C LYS A 64 -1.00 3.96 7.85
N MET A 65 0.00 4.01 8.73
CA MET A 65 0.95 2.93 8.93
C MET A 65 1.06 2.59 10.41
N ASN A 66 0.82 1.30 10.74
CA ASN A 66 0.85 0.77 12.11
C ASN A 66 1.62 -0.54 12.17
N ARG A 67 2.06 -0.92 13.39
CA ARG A 67 2.38 -2.29 13.74
C ARG A 67 1.12 -2.96 14.27
N ILE A 68 0.85 -4.17 13.84
CA ILE A 68 -0.23 -5.00 14.36
C ILE A 68 0.27 -6.42 14.63
N GLU A 69 -0.38 -7.12 15.56
CA GLU A 69 -0.11 -8.53 15.83
C GLU A 69 -1.32 -9.37 15.41
N ILE A 70 -1.06 -10.47 14.71
CA ILE A 70 -2.06 -11.45 14.29
C ILE A 70 -1.48 -12.83 14.61
N ASP A 71 -2.16 -13.61 15.45
CA ASP A 71 -1.78 -14.97 15.86
C ASP A 71 -0.33 -15.08 16.37
N GLY A 72 0.15 -14.03 17.07
CA GLY A 72 1.50 -13.97 17.64
C GLY A 72 2.60 -13.56 16.64
N TYR A 73 2.23 -13.19 15.42
CA TYR A 73 3.15 -12.65 14.42
C TYR A 73 2.94 -11.14 14.24
N SER A 74 4.06 -10.41 14.16
CA SER A 74 4.03 -8.95 13.94
C SER A 74 4.02 -8.62 12.45
N PHE A 75 3.21 -7.63 12.10
CA PHE A 75 3.07 -7.11 10.73
C PHE A 75 3.14 -5.59 10.70
N CYS A 76 3.73 -5.07 9.64
CA CYS A 76 3.50 -3.70 9.21
C CYS A 76 2.17 -3.66 8.46
N SER A 77 1.22 -2.88 8.97
CA SER A 77 -0.06 -2.60 8.30
C SER A 77 0.00 -1.22 7.67
N ILE A 78 -0.16 -1.16 6.34
CA ILE A 78 -0.29 0.08 5.58
C ILE A 78 -1.71 0.16 5.07
N ILE A 79 -2.44 1.20 5.47
CA ILE A 79 -3.83 1.43 5.12
C ILE A 79 -3.90 2.68 4.25
N ILE A 80 -4.53 2.57 3.08
CA ILE A 80 -4.84 3.69 2.20
C ILE A 80 -6.34 3.70 2.00
N SER A 81 -6.99 4.74 2.51
CA SER A 81 -8.44 4.91 2.46
C SER A 81 -8.82 6.17 1.70
N ASP A 82 -9.86 6.08 0.90
CA ASP A 82 -10.41 7.19 0.14
C ASP A 82 -11.93 7.30 0.33
N THR A 83 -12.47 8.49 0.11
CA THR A 83 -13.92 8.74 0.06
C THR A 83 -14.43 8.90 -1.37
N GLY A 84 -13.80 8.21 -2.30
CA GLY A 84 -14.10 8.28 -3.71
C GLY A 84 -15.34 7.48 -4.10
N LYS A 85 -15.44 7.17 -5.40
CA LYS A 85 -16.61 6.48 -5.97
C LYS A 85 -16.81 5.04 -5.46
N GLY A 86 -15.82 4.44 -4.82
CA GLY A 86 -15.85 3.05 -4.41
C GLY A 86 -15.83 2.07 -5.59
N ILE A 87 -15.89 0.78 -5.27
CA ILE A 87 -15.80 -0.33 -6.23
C ILE A 87 -17.05 -1.19 -6.11
N PRO A 88 -17.75 -1.45 -7.23
CA PRO A 88 -18.89 -2.36 -7.25
C PRO A 88 -18.54 -3.74 -6.74
N GLU A 89 -19.46 -4.40 -6.06
CA GLU A 89 -19.24 -5.70 -5.42
C GLU A 89 -18.79 -6.77 -6.43
N GLU A 90 -19.37 -6.75 -7.62
CA GLU A 90 -19.08 -7.72 -8.70
C GLU A 90 -17.64 -7.65 -9.20
N LEU A 91 -16.99 -6.50 -8.99
CA LEU A 91 -15.61 -6.27 -9.43
C LEU A 91 -14.57 -6.52 -8.34
N ARG A 92 -14.95 -6.50 -7.04
CA ARG A 92 -13.99 -6.58 -5.93
C ARG A 92 -13.11 -7.82 -5.96
N GLY A 93 -13.68 -8.98 -6.29
CA GLY A 93 -12.93 -10.24 -6.40
C GLY A 93 -11.94 -10.28 -7.57
N ARG A 94 -12.10 -9.40 -8.55
CA ARG A 94 -11.34 -9.43 -9.80
C ARG A 94 -10.41 -8.26 -10.02
N ILE A 95 -10.45 -7.23 -9.18
CA ILE A 95 -9.67 -5.99 -9.38
C ILE A 95 -8.14 -6.21 -9.40
N PHE A 96 -7.67 -7.30 -8.82
CA PHE A 96 -6.27 -7.70 -8.80
C PHE A 96 -5.88 -8.59 -10.00
N GLU A 97 -6.85 -9.03 -10.80
CA GLU A 97 -6.60 -9.78 -12.04
C GLU A 97 -6.15 -8.83 -13.16
N SER A 98 -5.44 -9.38 -14.14
CA SER A 98 -5.00 -8.60 -15.30
C SER A 98 -6.17 -8.28 -16.23
N PHE A 99 -6.17 -7.06 -16.73
CA PHE A 99 -7.03 -6.67 -17.83
C PHE A 99 -8.52 -6.90 -17.59
N ILE A 100 -9.11 -6.29 -16.55
CA ILE A 100 -10.54 -6.03 -16.60
C ILE A 100 -10.76 -4.85 -17.58
N THR A 101 -10.48 -5.13 -18.85
CA THR A 101 -10.96 -4.34 -19.98
C THR A 101 -12.25 -4.97 -20.46
N GLY A 102 -13.31 -4.78 -19.72
CA GLY A 102 -14.64 -5.08 -20.24
C GLY A 102 -15.00 -4.02 -21.26
N GLU A 103 -15.17 -4.42 -22.54
CA GLU A 103 -15.64 -3.55 -23.63
C GLU A 103 -16.98 -2.87 -23.35
N ASN A 104 -17.63 -3.15 -22.22
CA ASN A 104 -18.94 -2.65 -21.83
C ASN A 104 -19.03 -1.97 -20.47
N THR A 105 -17.91 -1.57 -19.84
CA THR A 105 -17.96 -0.78 -18.61
C THR A 105 -17.41 0.63 -18.84
N PRO A 106 -18.28 1.63 -19.11
CA PRO A 106 -17.89 3.03 -19.33
C PRO A 106 -17.19 3.69 -18.14
N LEU A 107 -17.18 3.04 -16.96
CA LEU A 107 -16.68 3.58 -15.70
C LEU A 107 -15.15 3.43 -15.49
N PHE A 108 -14.47 2.63 -16.32
CA PHE A 108 -13.04 2.36 -16.16
C PHE A 108 -12.31 2.44 -17.50
N SER A 109 -12.18 3.64 -18.04
CA SER A 109 -11.40 3.87 -19.26
C SER A 109 -9.91 3.61 -19.04
N ASN A 110 -9.43 2.64 -19.78
CA ASN A 110 -8.08 2.53 -20.40
C ASN A 110 -6.79 2.40 -19.59
N LYS A 111 -6.74 2.24 -18.25
CA LYS A 111 -5.45 1.92 -17.56
C LYS A 111 -5.58 1.25 -16.17
N VAL A 112 -6.73 0.74 -15.78
CA VAL A 112 -7.00 0.33 -14.38
C VAL A 112 -6.48 -1.07 -14.01
N GLY A 113 -6.06 -1.90 -14.95
CA GLY A 113 -5.73 -3.30 -14.65
C GLY A 113 -4.29 -3.56 -14.15
N ILE A 114 -3.33 -2.68 -14.44
CA ILE A 114 -1.90 -2.98 -14.20
C ILE A 114 -1.47 -2.63 -12.78
N GLY A 115 -1.92 -1.47 -12.26
CA GLY A 115 -1.45 -0.96 -10.97
C GLY A 115 -1.82 -1.86 -9.78
N LEU A 116 -3.07 -2.34 -9.71
CA LEU A 116 -3.50 -3.22 -8.63
C LEU A 116 -2.88 -4.62 -8.72
N ARG A 117 -2.59 -5.10 -9.93
CA ARG A 117 -1.82 -6.33 -10.12
C ARG A 117 -0.38 -6.18 -9.62
N ILE A 118 0.27 -5.02 -9.87
CA ILE A 118 1.60 -4.73 -9.31
C ILE A 118 1.53 -4.81 -7.78
N VAL A 119 0.50 -4.21 -7.16
CA VAL A 119 0.29 -4.30 -5.72
C VAL A 119 0.20 -5.76 -5.27
N LYS A 120 -0.68 -6.57 -5.88
CA LYS A 120 -0.85 -7.98 -5.51
C LYS A 120 0.44 -8.77 -5.66
N ASN A 121 1.11 -8.67 -6.81
CA ASN A 121 2.37 -9.38 -7.05
C ASN A 121 3.47 -8.95 -6.09
N THR A 122 3.52 -7.65 -5.74
CA THR A 122 4.47 -7.14 -4.77
C THR A 122 4.21 -7.74 -3.38
N MET A 123 2.95 -7.79 -2.96
CA MET A 123 2.60 -8.38 -1.66
C MET A 123 2.91 -9.88 -1.64
N ASP A 124 2.59 -10.62 -2.70
CA ASP A 124 2.90 -12.05 -2.81
C ASP A 124 4.41 -12.32 -2.74
N LEU A 125 5.23 -11.47 -3.39
CA LEU A 125 6.69 -11.56 -3.34
C LEU A 125 7.25 -11.36 -1.93
N HIS A 126 6.58 -10.55 -1.12
CA HIS A 126 6.97 -10.24 0.27
C HIS A 126 6.23 -11.10 1.30
N HIS A 127 5.57 -12.19 0.88
CA HIS A 127 4.75 -13.04 1.73
C HIS A 127 3.69 -12.27 2.54
N GLY A 128 3.33 -11.09 2.03
CA GLY A 128 2.32 -10.21 2.59
C GLY A 128 0.95 -10.44 1.97
N THR A 129 -0.01 -9.66 2.42
CA THR A 129 -1.38 -9.69 1.88
C THR A 129 -1.87 -8.30 1.51
N VAL A 130 -2.78 -8.24 0.53
CA VAL A 130 -3.55 -7.03 0.23
C VAL A 130 -5.04 -7.34 0.39
N ASN A 131 -5.71 -6.55 1.21
CA ASN A 131 -7.15 -6.63 1.43
C ASN A 131 -7.82 -5.37 0.91
N LEU A 132 -9.07 -5.52 0.46
CA LEU A 132 -9.93 -4.43 0.03
C LEU A 132 -11.25 -4.47 0.79
N ASP A 133 -11.61 -3.33 1.38
CA ASP A 133 -12.96 -3.01 1.77
C ASP A 133 -13.44 -1.81 0.96
N SER A 134 -14.58 -1.92 0.30
CA SER A 134 -15.09 -0.86 -0.55
C SER A 134 -16.61 -0.93 -0.65
N THR A 135 -17.23 0.24 -0.71
CA THR A 135 -18.66 0.36 -0.97
C THR A 135 -18.87 1.41 -2.05
N LEU A 136 -19.65 1.06 -3.07
CA LEU A 136 -19.97 1.98 -4.16
C LEU A 136 -20.59 3.28 -3.59
N GLY A 137 -20.03 4.42 -4.00
CA GLY A 137 -20.44 5.76 -3.54
C GLY A 137 -19.94 6.17 -2.15
N LYS A 138 -19.15 5.30 -1.44
CA LYS A 138 -18.60 5.63 -0.11
C LYS A 138 -17.09 5.69 -0.07
N GLY A 139 -16.41 5.06 -1.05
CA GLY A 139 -14.96 4.99 -1.13
C GLY A 139 -14.41 3.59 -0.99
N SER A 140 -13.09 3.51 -0.87
CA SER A 140 -12.34 2.25 -0.76
C SER A 140 -11.27 2.34 0.32
N THR A 141 -10.95 1.21 0.92
CA THR A 141 -9.85 1.05 1.86
C THR A 141 -9.02 -0.17 1.44
N PHE A 142 -7.78 0.08 1.08
CA PHE A 142 -6.79 -0.96 0.84
C PHE A 142 -5.91 -1.12 2.05
N THR A 143 -5.71 -2.36 2.50
CA THR A 143 -4.82 -2.71 3.61
C THR A 143 -3.75 -3.66 3.13
N LEU A 144 -2.48 -3.23 3.21
CA LEU A 144 -1.32 -4.06 2.98
C LEU A 144 -0.80 -4.58 4.32
N LEU A 145 -0.56 -5.87 4.43
CA LEU A 145 0.09 -6.48 5.59
C LEU A 145 1.41 -7.07 5.15
N ILE A 146 2.51 -6.58 5.70
CA ILE A 146 3.86 -7.04 5.41
C ILE A 146 4.41 -7.68 6.69
N PRO A 147 4.83 -8.97 6.67
CA PRO A 147 5.42 -9.61 7.83
C PRO A 147 6.66 -8.87 8.31
N GLU A 148 6.80 -8.70 9.61
CA GLU A 148 8.01 -8.14 10.22
C GLU A 148 9.11 -9.19 10.31
N GLY A 149 10.38 -8.76 10.22
CA GLY A 149 11.53 -9.66 10.24
C GLY A 149 11.79 -10.36 8.90
N ASN A 150 12.68 -11.33 8.90
CA ASN A 150 13.15 -12.05 7.70
C ASN A 150 12.87 -13.56 7.72
N ALA A 151 12.24 -14.09 8.76
CA ALA A 151 12.03 -15.53 8.93
C ALA A 151 11.22 -16.19 7.80
N HIS A 152 10.50 -15.40 7.02
CA HIS A 152 9.71 -15.84 5.87
C HIS A 152 10.49 -15.83 4.54
N PHE A 153 11.74 -15.35 4.53
CA PHE A 153 12.64 -15.42 3.38
C PHE A 153 13.70 -16.50 3.58
N ALA A 154 14.14 -17.15 2.50
CA ALA A 154 15.34 -17.97 2.52
C ALA A 154 16.58 -17.06 2.65
N GLU A 155 17.57 -17.49 3.45
CA GLU A 155 18.75 -16.70 3.82
C GLU A 155 19.57 -16.19 2.61
N ASP A 156 19.51 -16.87 1.48
CA ASP A 156 20.21 -16.54 0.24
C ASP A 156 19.49 -15.56 -0.69
N ARG A 157 18.30 -15.04 -0.27
CA ARG A 157 17.43 -14.21 -1.12
C ARG A 157 17.40 -12.74 -0.76
N TYR A 158 18.16 -12.30 0.23
CA TYR A 158 18.18 -10.89 0.62
C TYR A 158 19.58 -10.37 0.85
N GLU A 159 19.76 -9.11 0.54
CA GLU A 159 20.94 -8.32 0.86
C GLU A 159 20.55 -7.23 1.85
N ILE A 160 21.37 -7.05 2.89
CA ILE A 160 21.13 -5.99 3.86
C ILE A 160 21.59 -4.67 3.26
N VAL A 161 20.64 -3.83 2.89
CA VAL A 161 20.89 -2.47 2.44
C VAL A 161 20.49 -1.52 3.58
N GLY A 162 21.47 -1.02 4.31
CA GLY A 162 21.25 -0.12 5.44
C GLY A 162 22.34 0.92 5.59
N THR A 163 22.05 1.99 6.33
CA THR A 163 23.09 2.90 6.83
C THR A 163 23.82 2.25 8.00
N PRO A 164 25.10 2.56 8.25
CA PRO A 164 25.89 2.00 9.36
C PRO A 164 25.22 2.14 10.75
N GLU A 165 24.31 3.08 10.90
CA GLU A 165 23.53 3.30 12.13
C GLU A 165 22.45 2.24 12.37
N MET A 166 22.13 1.39 11.37
CA MET A 166 21.13 0.32 11.51
C MET A 166 21.77 -1.04 11.89
N GLU A 167 23.08 -1.19 11.83
CA GLU A 167 23.77 -2.41 12.26
C GLU A 167 23.64 -2.67 13.78
N GLU A 168 23.40 -1.61 14.57
CA GLU A 168 23.24 -1.72 16.04
C GLU A 168 21.91 -2.42 16.45
N TYR A 169 20.97 -2.58 15.51
CA TYR A 169 19.67 -3.25 15.74
C TYR A 169 19.59 -4.66 15.15
N ALA A 170 20.65 -5.13 14.51
CA ALA A 170 20.76 -6.53 14.11
C ALA A 170 21.07 -7.36 15.36
N LEU A 171 20.03 -7.79 16.09
CA LEU A 171 20.17 -8.75 17.17
C LEU A 171 20.76 -10.04 16.60
N PRO A 172 21.84 -10.59 17.21
CA PRO A 172 22.31 -11.92 16.84
C PRO A 172 21.16 -12.91 17.08
N LEU A 173 20.83 -13.66 16.05
CA LEU A 173 19.88 -14.76 16.16
C LEU A 173 20.42 -15.79 17.16
N PRO A 174 19.56 -16.40 18.01
CA PRO A 174 19.94 -17.43 18.93
C PRO A 174 20.43 -18.70 18.23
#